data_e9ccd711856ebb3b723125dd8f1e81e9
#
_entry.id   e9ccd711856ebb3b723125dd8f1e81e9
#
_cell.length_a   1.000
_cell.length_b   1.000
_cell.length_c   1.000
_cell.angle_alpha   90.00
_cell.angle_beta   90.00
_cell.angle_gamma   90.00
#
_symmetry.space_group_name_H-M   'P 1'
#
loop_
_entity.id
_entity.type
_entity.pdbx_description
1 polymer ?
#
loop_
_entity_poly.entity_id
_entity_poly.type
_entity_poly.pdbx_seq_one_letter_code
_entity_poly.pdbx_strand_id
1 'polypeptide(L)'
;MGQQDVLHNISIKKFKDLFPEMPGKGLGEDLLIADLKYDKDLRVFQYPFRFDGYILIFCMKGKIRLDVNLDSFSIAENSLVLNVPGNIIRVSGVDKGDRDNMHFIIVAMSKTFMNSVHFDFNRLFNESVAL
;
A
#
# COMPACT_ATOMS: atom_id res chain seq x y z
N MET A 1 7.97 -1.31 -23.96
CA MET A 1 7.34 -2.61 -23.68
C MET A 1 7.24 -2.89 -22.22
N GLY A 2 8.35 -3.13 -21.54
CA GLY A 2 8.30 -3.43 -20.12
C GLY A 2 7.65 -2.35 -19.28
N GLN A 3 7.70 -1.11 -19.74
CA GLN A 3 7.12 0.00 -19.01
C GLN A 3 5.60 -0.09 -18.92
N GLN A 4 4.97 -0.62 -19.95
CA GLN A 4 3.52 -0.76 -19.95
C GLN A 4 3.06 -1.80 -18.93
N ASP A 5 3.85 -2.85 -18.76
CA ASP A 5 3.52 -3.90 -17.81
C ASP A 5 3.59 -3.39 -16.38
N VAL A 6 4.51 -2.48 -16.10
CA VAL A 6 4.67 -1.90 -14.76
C VAL A 6 3.44 -1.08 -14.35
N LEU A 7 2.76 -0.46 -15.33
CA LEU A 7 1.61 0.39 -15.07
C LEU A 7 0.27 -0.33 -15.12
N HIS A 8 0.26 -1.66 -15.32
CA HIS A 8 -0.98 -2.41 -15.32
C HIS A 8 -1.62 -2.45 -13.95
N ASN A 9 -2.95 -2.52 -13.95
CA ASN A 9 -3.69 -2.75 -12.72
C ASN A 9 -3.34 -4.13 -12.16
N ILE A 10 -2.96 -4.14 -10.91
CA ILE A 10 -2.56 -5.35 -10.21
C ILE A 10 -3.65 -5.71 -9.20
N SER A 11 -4.22 -6.91 -9.35
CA SER A 11 -5.17 -7.45 -8.38
C SER A 11 -4.44 -8.02 -7.16
N ILE A 12 -5.17 -8.37 -6.13
CA ILE A 12 -4.58 -9.01 -4.95
C ILE A 12 -3.92 -10.33 -5.34
N LYS A 13 -4.55 -11.10 -6.22
CA LYS A 13 -3.97 -12.35 -6.69
C LYS A 13 -2.63 -12.11 -7.37
N LYS A 14 -2.59 -11.15 -8.28
CA LYS A 14 -1.36 -10.80 -8.98
C LYS A 14 -0.29 -10.29 -8.01
N PHE A 15 -0.71 -9.52 -7.05
CA PHE A 15 0.19 -9.00 -6.02
C PHE A 15 0.84 -10.12 -5.22
N LYS A 16 0.05 -11.12 -4.83
CA LYS A 16 0.58 -12.30 -4.14
C LYS A 16 1.55 -13.09 -5.01
N ASP A 17 1.22 -13.22 -6.31
CA ASP A 17 2.07 -13.95 -7.24
C ASP A 17 3.41 -13.24 -7.45
N LEU A 18 3.39 -11.92 -7.49
CA LEU A 18 4.61 -11.12 -7.66
C LEU A 18 5.48 -11.12 -6.41
N PHE A 19 4.88 -11.23 -5.25
CA PHE A 19 5.60 -11.13 -3.97
C PHE A 19 5.26 -12.31 -3.07
N PRO A 20 5.62 -13.54 -3.49
CA PRO A 20 5.22 -14.74 -2.75
C PRO A 20 5.84 -14.84 -1.36
N GLU A 21 6.99 -14.18 -1.16
CA GLU A 21 7.68 -14.22 0.13
C GLU A 21 7.34 -13.05 1.04
N MET A 22 6.42 -12.19 0.62
CA MET A 22 6.05 -11.05 1.45
C MET A 22 5.37 -11.54 2.72
N PRO A 23 5.85 -11.08 3.90
CA PRO A 23 5.22 -11.48 5.16
C PRO A 23 3.80 -10.91 5.23
N GLY A 24 2.83 -11.79 5.31
CA GLY A 24 1.45 -11.33 5.37
C GLY A 24 0.46 -12.46 5.37
N LYS A 25 -0.78 -12.09 5.57
CA LYS A 25 -1.91 -13.02 5.57
C LYS A 25 -3.02 -12.44 4.72
N GLY A 26 -3.81 -13.31 4.11
CA GLY A 26 -4.88 -12.86 3.26
C GLY A 26 -6.09 -13.76 3.33
N LEU A 27 -7.22 -13.23 2.88
CA LEU A 27 -8.47 -13.94 2.72
C LEU A 27 -8.79 -13.97 1.22
N GLY A 28 -8.41 -15.07 0.58
CA GLY A 28 -8.66 -15.25 -0.84
C GLY A 28 -8.10 -14.11 -1.67
N GLU A 29 -8.95 -13.55 -2.52
CA GLU A 29 -8.58 -12.46 -3.42
C GLU A 29 -9.12 -11.11 -2.97
N ASP A 30 -9.67 -11.03 -1.76
CA ASP A 30 -10.34 -9.83 -1.29
C ASP A 30 -9.54 -9.02 -0.29
N LEU A 31 -8.67 -9.67 0.46
CA LEU A 31 -7.94 -9.00 1.54
C LEU A 31 -6.53 -9.55 1.64
N LEU A 32 -5.57 -8.68 1.79
CA LEU A 32 -4.17 -9.04 2.05
C LEU A 32 -3.60 -8.07 3.07
N ILE A 33 -3.02 -8.61 4.14
CA ILE A 33 -2.34 -7.82 5.14
C ILE A 33 -0.87 -8.20 5.11
N ALA A 34 -0.02 -7.23 4.85
CA ALA A 34 1.43 -7.43 4.77
C ALA A 34 2.12 -6.65 5.89
N ASP A 35 3.09 -7.30 6.50
CA ASP A 35 3.89 -6.74 7.59
C ASP A 35 5.32 -6.58 7.08
N LEU A 36 5.73 -5.35 6.81
CA LEU A 36 7.00 -5.05 6.17
C LEU A 36 7.95 -4.43 7.19
N LYS A 37 9.03 -5.12 7.50
CA LYS A 37 10.01 -4.68 8.50
C LYS A 37 11.38 -4.37 7.91
N TYR A 38 11.62 -4.73 6.67
CA TYR A 38 12.94 -4.62 6.08
C TYR A 38 12.92 -3.78 4.81
N ASP A 39 13.99 -3.04 4.60
CA ASP A 39 14.18 -2.25 3.39
C ASP A 39 13.95 -3.09 2.12
N LYS A 40 14.46 -4.32 2.12
CA LYS A 40 14.31 -5.21 0.96
C LYS A 40 12.85 -5.49 0.61
N ASP A 41 11.97 -5.47 1.60
CA ASP A 41 10.54 -5.71 1.36
C ASP A 41 9.89 -4.54 0.64
N LEU A 42 10.43 -3.34 0.82
CA LEU A 42 9.92 -2.16 0.15
C LEU A 42 10.49 -1.95 -1.25
N ARG A 43 11.58 -2.62 -1.59
CA ARG A 43 12.20 -2.48 -2.90
C ARG A 43 11.29 -2.90 -4.03
N VAL A 44 10.40 -3.86 -3.76
CA VAL A 44 9.46 -4.32 -4.78
C VAL A 44 8.50 -3.20 -5.20
N PHE A 45 8.32 -2.20 -4.35
CA PHE A 45 7.45 -1.07 -4.63
C PHE A 45 8.17 0.13 -5.25
N GLN A 46 9.45 0.00 -5.58
CA GLN A 46 10.19 1.10 -6.20
C GLN A 46 9.79 1.34 -7.65
N TYR A 47 9.09 0.39 -8.25
CA TYR A 47 8.59 0.53 -9.62
C TYR A 47 7.12 0.96 -9.58
N PRO A 48 6.70 1.88 -10.44
CA PRO A 48 5.31 2.34 -10.45
C PRO A 48 4.35 1.21 -10.77
N PHE A 49 3.21 1.21 -10.10
CA PHE A 49 2.14 0.27 -10.39
C PHE A 49 0.78 0.85 -10.03
N ARG A 50 -0.26 0.28 -10.61
CA ARG A 50 -1.64 0.54 -10.23
C ARG A 50 -2.19 -0.69 -9.54
N PHE A 51 -2.83 -0.47 -8.41
CA PHE A 51 -3.50 -1.55 -7.71
C PHE A 51 -5.00 -1.48 -8.01
N ASP A 52 -5.59 -2.63 -8.35
CA ASP A 52 -7.02 -2.72 -8.64
C ASP A 52 -7.80 -2.91 -7.35
N GLY A 53 -7.76 -1.92 -6.51
CA GLY A 53 -8.40 -1.94 -5.21
C GLY A 53 -7.88 -0.81 -4.35
N TYR A 54 -8.03 -0.97 -3.04
CA TYR A 54 -7.65 0.02 -2.04
C TYR A 54 -6.45 -0.48 -1.25
N ILE A 55 -5.51 0.41 -0.96
CA ILE A 55 -4.35 0.08 -0.15
C ILE A 55 -4.26 1.06 1.01
N LEU A 56 -4.30 0.53 2.23
CA LEU A 56 -3.98 1.29 3.42
C LEU A 56 -2.52 1.05 3.75
N ILE A 57 -1.78 2.12 3.98
CA ILE A 57 -0.38 2.05 4.38
C ILE A 57 -0.28 2.72 5.74
N PHE A 58 0.07 1.94 6.73
CA PHE A 58 0.27 2.45 8.09
C PHE A 58 1.75 2.38 8.44
N CYS A 59 2.33 3.54 8.76
CA CYS A 59 3.73 3.61 9.17
C CYS A 59 3.79 3.54 10.69
N MET A 60 4.30 2.43 11.21
CA MET A 60 4.52 2.27 12.63
C MET A 60 5.89 2.83 13.04
N LYS A 61 6.86 2.70 12.15
CA LYS A 61 8.23 3.13 12.44
C LYS A 61 8.95 3.42 11.13
N GLY A 62 9.78 4.46 11.13
CA GLY A 62 10.58 4.81 9.99
C GLY A 62 9.94 5.91 9.15
N LYS A 63 10.48 6.10 7.95
CA LYS A 63 10.03 7.13 7.05
C LYS A 63 10.30 6.72 5.61
N ILE A 64 9.31 6.88 4.76
CA ILE A 64 9.46 6.63 3.33
C ILE A 64 8.89 7.80 2.54
N ARG A 65 9.28 7.88 1.29
CA ARG A 65 8.68 8.79 0.32
C ARG A 65 7.83 7.98 -0.62
N LEU A 66 6.57 8.36 -0.72
CA LEU A 66 5.60 7.71 -1.60
C LEU A 66 5.21 8.68 -2.70
N ASP A 67 5.32 8.24 -3.94
CA ASP A 67 4.80 8.99 -5.08
C ASP A 67 3.42 8.43 -5.43
N VAL A 68 2.46 9.33 -5.55
CA VAL A 68 1.10 9.01 -5.98
C VAL A 68 0.82 9.89 -7.18
N ASN A 69 0.69 9.28 -8.34
CA ASN A 69 0.59 9.99 -9.62
C ASN A 69 1.80 10.91 -9.78
N LEU A 70 1.60 12.23 -9.80
CA LEU A 70 2.68 13.20 -9.97
C LEU A 70 3.10 13.86 -8.65
N ASP A 71 2.48 13.49 -7.55
CA ASP A 71 2.75 14.10 -6.24
C ASP A 71 3.61 13.18 -5.39
N SER A 72 4.45 13.79 -4.55
CA SER A 72 5.31 13.06 -3.62
C SER A 72 4.93 13.41 -2.19
N PHE A 73 4.88 12.38 -1.34
CA PHE A 73 4.53 12.53 0.07
C PHE A 73 5.56 11.83 0.94
N SER A 74 5.87 12.43 2.08
CA SER A 74 6.65 11.76 3.11
C SER A 74 5.69 11.10 4.09
N ILE A 75 5.92 9.82 4.36
CA ILE A 75 5.13 9.05 5.31
C ILE A 75 6.04 8.69 6.47
N ALA A 76 5.72 9.21 7.65
CA ALA A 76 6.51 9.01 8.86
C ALA A 76 5.69 8.27 9.92
N GLU A 77 6.27 8.07 11.09
CA GLU A 77 5.62 7.35 12.18
C GLU A 77 4.22 7.86 12.47
N ASN A 78 3.31 6.93 12.69
CA ASN A 78 1.91 7.18 13.02
C ASN A 78 1.12 7.80 11.88
N SER A 79 1.63 7.73 10.65
CA SER A 79 0.90 8.17 9.47
C SER A 79 0.10 7.02 8.88
N LEU A 80 -1.07 7.34 8.39
CA LEU A 80 -1.94 6.40 7.70
C LEU A 80 -2.31 7.00 6.36
N VAL A 81 -2.08 6.26 5.29
CA VAL A 81 -2.40 6.70 3.93
C VAL A 81 -3.34 5.69 3.29
N LEU A 82 -4.39 6.20 2.68
CA LEU A 82 -5.30 5.38 1.89
C LEU A 82 -5.09 5.69 0.41
N ASN A 83 -4.73 4.68 -0.35
CA ASN A 83 -4.63 4.77 -1.80
C ASN A 83 -5.87 4.15 -2.43
N VAL A 84 -6.51 4.89 -3.33
CA VAL A 84 -7.72 4.45 -4.02
C VAL A 84 -7.38 3.86 -5.38
N PRO A 85 -8.29 3.06 -5.97
CA PRO A 85 -8.05 2.47 -7.28
C PRO A 85 -7.78 3.53 -8.34
N GLY A 86 -6.90 3.19 -9.28
CA GLY A 86 -6.60 4.06 -10.41
C GLY A 86 -5.35 4.91 -10.24
N ASN A 87 -4.90 5.12 -9.03
CA ASN A 87 -3.67 5.87 -8.78
C ASN A 87 -2.45 5.03 -9.13
N ILE A 88 -1.43 5.69 -9.68
CA ILE A 88 -0.12 5.09 -9.91
C ILE A 88 0.72 5.40 -8.69
N ILE A 89 1.23 4.36 -8.03
CA ILE A 89 2.00 4.53 -6.80
C ILE A 89 3.36 3.87 -6.92
N ARG A 90 4.32 4.44 -6.20
CA ARG A 90 5.63 3.80 -6.00
C ARG A 90 6.29 4.36 -4.75
N VAL A 91 7.16 3.56 -4.15
CA VAL A 91 8.03 4.04 -3.08
C VAL A 91 9.28 4.62 -3.75
N SER A 92 9.44 5.93 -3.70
CA SER A 92 10.53 6.62 -4.39
C SER A 92 11.77 6.79 -3.52
N GLY A 93 11.65 6.58 -2.22
CA GLY A 93 12.79 6.68 -1.34
C GLY A 93 12.54 6.10 0.04
N VAL A 94 13.62 5.62 0.65
CA VAL A 94 13.62 5.14 2.02
C VAL A 94 14.71 5.92 2.75
N ASP A 95 14.40 6.46 3.90
CA ASP A 95 15.40 7.18 4.68
C ASP A 95 16.52 6.21 5.08
N LYS A 96 17.76 6.55 4.73
CA LYS A 96 18.90 5.67 4.98
C LYS A 96 19.11 5.37 6.45
N GLY A 97 18.79 6.33 7.32
CA GLY A 97 18.92 6.14 8.76
C GLY A 97 17.90 5.18 9.35
N ASP A 98 16.83 4.90 8.62
CA ASP A 98 15.72 4.09 9.12
C ASP A 98 15.65 2.71 8.49
N ARG A 99 16.63 2.33 7.66
CA ARG A 99 16.57 1.06 6.94
C ARG A 99 16.41 -0.16 7.83
N ASP A 100 17.04 -0.13 8.99
CA ASP A 100 17.01 -1.25 9.93
C ASP A 100 15.93 -1.08 10.99
N ASN A 101 15.21 0.04 10.95
CA ASN A 101 14.22 0.39 11.96
C ASN A 101 12.89 0.81 11.35
N MET A 102 12.52 0.19 10.26
CA MET A 102 11.23 0.49 9.65
C MET A 102 10.22 -0.58 9.96
N HIS A 103 8.96 -0.18 10.04
CA HIS A 103 7.87 -1.11 10.22
C HIS A 103 6.61 -0.51 9.62
N PHE A 104 6.13 -1.15 8.56
CA PHE A 104 4.94 -0.72 7.83
C PHE A 104 3.95 -1.86 7.77
N ILE A 105 2.69 -1.53 7.96
CA ILE A 105 1.59 -2.48 7.75
C ILE A 105 0.85 -2.02 6.51
N ILE A 106 0.68 -2.91 5.56
CA ILE A 106 -0.06 -2.63 4.33
C ILE A 106 -1.28 -3.53 4.30
N VAL A 107 -2.45 -2.91 4.11
CA VAL A 107 -3.70 -3.64 3.95
C VAL A 107 -4.23 -3.37 2.56
N ALA A 108 -4.26 -4.40 1.74
CA ALA A 108 -4.81 -4.33 0.39
C ALA A 108 -6.19 -4.95 0.38
N MET A 109 -7.15 -4.26 -0.22
CA MET A 109 -8.55 -4.67 -0.25
C MET A 109 -9.07 -4.59 -1.67
N SER A 110 -9.79 -5.62 -2.10
CA SER A 110 -10.44 -5.59 -3.40
C SER A 110 -11.58 -4.56 -3.41
N LYS A 111 -12.01 -4.17 -4.61
CA LYS A 111 -13.19 -3.32 -4.76
C LYS A 111 -14.43 -4.01 -4.21
N THR A 112 -14.53 -5.32 -4.44
CA THR A 112 -15.66 -6.10 -3.95
C THR A 112 -15.73 -6.09 -2.43
N PHE A 113 -14.60 -6.29 -1.78
CA PHE A 113 -14.52 -6.24 -0.33
C PHE A 113 -14.91 -4.86 0.19
N MET A 114 -14.34 -3.83 -0.39
CA MET A 114 -14.62 -2.47 0.04
C MET A 114 -16.08 -2.10 -0.15
N ASN A 115 -16.69 -2.55 -1.25
CA ASN A 115 -18.11 -2.30 -1.48
C ASN A 115 -19.00 -2.95 -0.42
N SER A 116 -18.60 -4.10 0.10
CA SER A 116 -19.38 -4.79 1.12
C SER A 116 -19.28 -4.13 2.50
N VAL A 117 -18.21 -3.40 2.76
CA VAL A 117 -17.97 -2.76 4.07
C VAL A 117 -17.96 -1.23 3.99
N HIS A 118 -18.18 -0.67 2.81
CA HIS A 118 -17.96 0.76 2.61
C HIS A 118 -18.82 1.64 3.52
N PHE A 119 -19.99 1.16 3.87
CA PHE A 119 -20.86 1.92 4.76
C PHE A 119 -20.18 2.20 6.10
N ASP A 120 -19.68 1.14 6.73
CA ASP A 120 -19.03 1.29 8.03
C ASP A 120 -17.70 2.03 7.89
N PHE A 121 -16.98 1.78 6.80
CA PHE A 121 -15.70 2.43 6.56
C PHE A 121 -15.91 3.94 6.37
N ASN A 122 -16.86 4.35 5.55
CA ASN A 122 -17.14 5.76 5.32
C ASN A 122 -17.57 6.46 6.60
N ARG A 123 -18.38 5.82 7.38
CA ARG A 123 -18.82 6.37 8.66
C ARG A 123 -17.63 6.59 9.58
N LEU A 124 -16.79 5.58 9.73
CA LEU A 124 -15.61 5.67 10.57
C LEU A 124 -14.65 6.76 10.07
N PHE A 125 -14.43 6.81 8.77
CA PHE A 125 -13.54 7.77 8.16
C PHE A 125 -14.06 9.21 8.33
N ASN A 126 -15.35 9.41 8.13
CA ASN A 126 -15.96 10.73 8.30
C ASN A 126 -15.87 11.21 9.75
N GLU A 127 -16.06 10.32 10.70
CA GLU A 127 -15.91 10.65 12.10
C GLU A 127 -14.48 11.05 12.42
N SER A 128 -13.51 10.36 11.84
CA SER A 128 -12.09 10.68 12.03
C SER A 128 -11.72 12.02 11.42
N VAL A 129 -12.26 12.33 10.25
CA VAL A 129 -11.96 13.57 9.54
C VAL A 129 -12.63 14.76 10.21
N ALA A 130 -13.76 14.55 10.85
CA ALA A 130 -14.47 15.62 11.55
C ALA A 130 -13.71 16.14 12.76
N LEU A 131 -12.75 15.39 13.22
CA LEU A 131 -11.88 15.80 14.32
C LEU A 131 -10.85 16.84 13.85
#